data_564369dbcf42cfd77ed857008cafb18e
#
_entry.id   564369dbcf42cfd77ed857008cafb18e
#
_cell.length_a   1.000
_cell.length_b   1.000
_cell.length_c   1.000
_cell.angle_alpha   90.00
_cell.angle_beta   90.00
_cell.angle_gamma   90.00
#
_symmetry.space_group_name_H-M   'P 1'
#
loop_
_entity.id
_entity.type
_entity.pdbx_description
1 polymer ?
#
loop_
_entity_poly.entity_id
_entity_poly.type
_entity_poly.pdbx_seq_one_letter_code
_entity_poly.pdbx_strand_id
1 'polypeptide(L)'
;AESNVLAEYCLPFVKLFGYMIAFKSRNIEEELEKAKNSIELLGGKITDIKNTYIEEIDAERNLVFIQKKFKTPVKYPRGQNKPRTNPL
;
A
#
# COMPACT_ATOMS: atom_id res chain seq x y z
N ALA A 1 6.88 4.83 -5.80
CA ALA A 1 6.20 3.69 -6.44
C ALA A 1 4.68 3.80 -6.26
N GLU A 2 3.94 3.22 -7.16
CA GLU A 2 2.49 3.20 -7.03
C GLU A 2 2.05 2.26 -5.90
N SER A 3 0.88 2.53 -5.34
CA SER A 3 0.38 1.81 -4.17
C SER A 3 0.18 0.32 -4.41
N ASN A 4 -0.24 -0.09 -5.61
CA ASN A 4 -0.40 -1.50 -5.94
C ASN A 4 0.95 -2.24 -5.93
N VAL A 5 2.01 -1.61 -6.41
CA VAL A 5 3.36 -2.17 -6.41
C VAL A 5 3.89 -2.25 -4.98
N LEU A 6 3.78 -1.16 -4.21
CA LEU A 6 4.19 -1.12 -2.81
C LEU A 6 3.46 -2.16 -1.97
N ALA A 7 2.16 -2.32 -2.20
CA ALA A 7 1.36 -3.28 -1.46
C ALA A 7 1.87 -4.71 -1.67
N GLU A 8 2.20 -5.07 -2.90
CA GLU A 8 2.71 -6.42 -3.16
C GLU A 8 4.07 -6.67 -2.52
N TYR A 9 4.93 -5.66 -2.46
CA TYR A 9 6.24 -5.82 -1.81
C TYR A 9 6.15 -5.80 -0.29
N CYS A 10 5.20 -5.09 0.29
CA CYS A 10 5.16 -4.85 1.74
C CYS A 10 4.13 -5.68 2.49
N LEU A 11 2.90 -5.77 2.00
CA LEU A 11 1.83 -6.46 2.73
C LEU A 11 2.13 -7.92 3.08
N PRO A 12 2.79 -8.71 2.20
CA PRO A 12 3.12 -10.09 2.58
C PRO A 12 3.90 -10.21 3.87
N PHE A 13 4.69 -9.21 4.21
CA PHE A 13 5.56 -9.22 5.39
C PHE A 13 4.94 -8.56 6.62
N VAL A 14 3.77 -7.94 6.47
CA VAL A 14 3.03 -7.36 7.59
C VAL A 14 2.37 -8.51 8.36
N LYS A 15 2.47 -8.50 9.68
CA LYS A 15 1.78 -9.49 10.49
C LYS A 15 0.26 -9.27 10.44
N LEU A 16 -0.49 -10.34 10.66
CA LEU A 16 -1.96 -10.25 10.69
C LEU A 16 -2.40 -9.20 11.70
N PHE A 17 -3.31 -8.33 11.28
CA PHE A 17 -3.82 -7.16 12.01
C PHE A 17 -2.80 -6.04 12.23
N GLY A 18 -1.57 -6.18 11.74
CA GLY A 18 -0.61 -5.09 11.67
C GLY A 18 -0.91 -4.14 10.52
N TYR A 19 -0.10 -3.09 10.39
CA TYR A 19 -0.32 -2.03 9.43
C TYR A 19 0.88 -1.83 8.52
N MET A 20 0.58 -1.44 7.30
CA MET A 20 1.50 -0.80 6.38
C MET A 20 1.07 0.65 6.26
N ILE A 21 2.01 1.59 6.33
CA ILE A 21 1.72 3.01 6.18
C ILE A 21 2.47 3.52 4.96
N ALA A 22 1.72 3.97 3.96
CA ALA A 22 2.31 4.53 2.75
C ALA A 22 2.27 6.05 2.82
N PHE A 23 3.41 6.69 2.49
CA PHE A 23 3.53 8.14 2.44
C PHE A 23 3.32 8.57 1.00
N LYS A 24 2.26 9.33 0.75
CA LYS A 24 1.89 9.77 -0.59
C LYS A 24 1.76 11.29 -0.63
N SER A 25 2.10 11.87 -1.79
CA SER A 25 1.96 13.31 -1.97
C SER A 25 0.51 13.69 -2.26
N ARG A 26 0.21 14.26 -3.42
CA ARG A 26 -1.16 14.66 -3.77
C ARG A 26 -1.80 13.67 -4.73
N ASN A 27 -3.09 13.83 -4.97
CA ASN A 27 -3.86 13.10 -5.98
C ASN A 27 -3.82 11.58 -5.77
N ILE A 28 -4.01 11.18 -4.52
CA ILE A 28 -3.97 9.77 -4.14
C ILE A 28 -5.26 9.02 -4.48
N GLU A 29 -6.37 9.73 -4.66
CA GLU A 29 -7.68 9.09 -4.82
C GLU A 29 -7.72 8.12 -6.00
N GLU A 30 -7.25 8.57 -7.15
CA GLU A 30 -7.21 7.72 -8.34
C GLU A 30 -6.24 6.56 -8.17
N GLU A 31 -5.08 6.82 -7.59
CA GLU A 31 -4.09 5.78 -7.32
C GLU A 31 -4.64 4.72 -6.37
N LEU A 32 -5.31 5.12 -5.29
CA LEU A 32 -5.89 4.20 -4.31
C LEU A 32 -7.06 3.42 -4.91
N GLU A 33 -7.87 4.03 -5.76
CA GLU A 33 -8.95 3.33 -6.42
C GLU A 33 -8.40 2.20 -7.30
N LYS A 34 -7.32 2.46 -8.03
CA LYS A 34 -6.64 1.44 -8.83
C LYS A 34 -6.03 0.33 -7.98
N ALA A 35 -5.50 0.70 -6.81
CA ALA A 35 -4.81 -0.24 -5.93
C ALA A 35 -5.76 -1.05 -5.05
N LYS A 36 -7.01 -0.65 -4.91
CA LYS A 36 -7.95 -1.24 -3.98
C LYS A 36 -8.07 -2.76 -4.13
N ASN A 37 -8.26 -3.22 -5.36
CA ASN A 37 -8.39 -4.66 -5.61
C ASN A 37 -7.10 -5.42 -5.29
N SER A 38 -5.95 -4.82 -5.61
CA SER A 38 -4.65 -5.42 -5.32
C SER A 38 -4.43 -5.54 -3.82
N ILE A 39 -4.77 -4.50 -3.09
CA ILE A 39 -4.65 -4.48 -1.62
C ILE A 39 -5.53 -5.57 -1.01
N GLU A 40 -6.78 -5.70 -1.46
CA GLU A 40 -7.70 -6.73 -0.98
C GLU A 40 -7.18 -8.14 -1.30
N LEU A 41 -6.66 -8.33 -2.51
CA LEU A 41 -6.08 -9.61 -2.93
C LEU A 41 -4.92 -10.03 -2.02
N LEU A 42 -4.15 -9.07 -1.54
CA LEU A 42 -3.02 -9.31 -0.65
C LEU A 42 -3.41 -9.42 0.83
N GLY A 43 -4.70 -9.32 1.13
CA GLY A 43 -5.21 -9.45 2.49
C GLY A 43 -5.33 -8.13 3.25
N GLY A 44 -5.15 -7.00 2.59
CA GLY A 44 -5.18 -5.69 3.22
C GLY A 44 -6.50 -4.95 3.05
N LYS A 45 -6.64 -3.90 3.84
CA LYS A 45 -7.76 -2.97 3.74
C LYS A 45 -7.27 -1.57 4.12
N ILE A 46 -7.62 -0.58 3.31
CA ILE A 46 -7.35 0.81 3.65
C ILE A 46 -8.30 1.21 4.78
N THR A 47 -7.74 1.53 5.94
CA THR A 47 -8.54 1.85 7.12
C THR A 47 -8.62 3.34 7.39
N ASP A 48 -7.61 4.11 6.98
CA ASP A 48 -7.59 5.55 7.23
C ASP A 48 -6.65 6.25 6.26
N ILE A 49 -6.90 7.52 6.04
CA ILE A 49 -6.03 8.41 5.26
C ILE A 49 -5.93 9.70 6.04
N LYS A 50 -4.71 10.05 6.45
CA LYS A 50 -4.46 11.28 7.22
C LYS A 50 -3.55 12.21 6.44
N ASN A 51 -3.93 13.47 6.35
CA ASN A 51 -3.07 14.51 5.80
C ASN A 51 -2.21 15.10 6.91
N THR A 52 -0.92 15.22 6.68
CA THR A 52 0.00 15.81 7.64
C THR A 52 1.04 16.67 6.94
N TYR A 53 1.53 17.69 7.65
CA TYR A 53 2.63 18.53 7.20
C TYR A 53 3.92 18.06 7.85
N ILE A 54 4.94 17.86 7.04
CA ILE A 54 6.26 17.43 7.49
C ILE A 54 7.24 18.61 7.37
N GLU A 55 7.63 19.18 8.51
CA GLU A 55 8.48 20.35 8.56
C GLU A 55 9.84 20.14 7.91
N GLU A 56 10.43 18.98 8.13
CA GLU A 56 11.79 18.64 7.66
C GLU A 56 11.91 18.73 6.15
N ILE A 57 10.84 18.48 5.42
CA ILE A 57 10.83 18.55 3.96
C ILE A 57 9.92 19.65 3.43
N ASP A 58 9.33 20.44 4.33
CA ASP A 58 8.43 21.55 3.99
C ASP A 58 7.35 21.11 3.00
N ALA A 59 6.67 20.03 3.30
CA ALA A 59 5.68 19.46 2.39
C ALA A 59 4.57 18.71 3.13
N GLU A 60 3.37 18.74 2.52
CA GLU A 60 2.27 17.92 2.98
C GLU A 60 2.40 16.50 2.44
N ARG A 61 1.97 15.54 3.25
CA ARG A 61 1.89 14.14 2.83
C ARG A 61 0.58 13.53 3.33
N ASN A 62 0.07 12.62 2.53
CA ASN A 62 -1.04 11.77 2.92
C ASN A 62 -0.49 10.46 3.46
N LEU A 63 -0.88 10.11 4.68
CA LEU A 63 -0.53 8.84 5.29
C LEU A 63 -1.69 7.89 5.04
N VAL A 64 -1.44 6.87 4.23
CA VAL A 64 -2.44 5.85 3.90
C VAL A 64 -2.19 4.65 4.80
N PHE A 65 -3.14 4.35 5.67
CA PHE A 65 -3.07 3.24 6.61
C PHE A 65 -3.74 2.02 6.01
N ILE A 66 -2.97 0.97 5.80
CA ILE A 66 -3.47 -0.29 5.24
C ILE A 66 -3.27 -1.37 6.30
N GLN A 67 -4.36 -1.89 6.83
CA GLN A 67 -4.30 -2.97 7.82
C GLN A 67 -4.38 -4.33 7.13
N LYS A 68 -3.55 -5.27 7.57
CA LYS A 68 -3.63 -6.64 7.09
C LYS A 68 -4.75 -7.36 7.85
N LYS A 69 -5.84 -7.63 7.16
CA LYS A 69 -7.04 -8.26 7.73
C LYS A 69 -7.04 -9.78 7.54
N PHE A 70 -6.40 -10.27 6.48
CA PHE A 70 -6.35 -11.68 6.12
C PHE A 70 -4.95 -12.06 5.73
N LYS A 71 -4.62 -13.35 5.84
CA LYS A 71 -3.31 -13.84 5.42
C LYS A 71 -3.13 -13.61 3.93
N THR A 72 -1.95 -13.12 3.55
CA THR A 72 -1.58 -12.95 2.15
C THR A 72 -1.33 -14.33 1.53
N PRO A 73 -1.88 -14.61 0.33
CA PRO A 73 -1.58 -15.87 -0.36
C PRO A 73 -0.07 -16.08 -0.52
N VAL A 74 0.39 -17.31 -0.33
CA VAL A 74 1.84 -17.61 -0.31
C VAL A 74 2.57 -17.29 -1.62
N LYS A 75 1.87 -17.18 -2.74
CA LYS A 75 2.50 -16.82 -4.01
C LYS A 75 3.00 -15.37 -4.07
N TYR A 76 2.62 -14.54 -3.11
CA TYR A 76 3.04 -13.14 -3.07
C TYR A 76 4.15 -12.92 -2.03
N PRO A 77 5.10 -12.02 -2.27
CA PRO A 77 5.27 -11.26 -3.50
C PRO A 77 5.79 -12.15 -4.63
N ARG A 78 5.36 -11.84 -5.86
CA ARG A 78 5.87 -12.56 -7.03
C ARG A 78 7.34 -12.20 -7.26
N GLY A 79 8.11 -13.17 -7.78
CA GLY A 79 9.54 -12.94 -8.06
C GLY A 79 9.78 -12.23 -9.37
N GLN A 80 11.07 -12.13 -9.73
CA GLN A 80 11.52 -11.63 -11.04
C GLN A 80 11.03 -10.22 -11.37
N ASN A 81 10.91 -9.37 -10.35
CA ASN A 81 10.46 -7.98 -10.50
C ASN A 81 9.04 -7.85 -11.09
N LYS A 82 8.24 -8.89 -11.04
CA LYS A 82 6.87 -8.88 -11.56
C LYS A 82 5.97 -7.80 -10.96
N PRO A 83 6.08 -7.46 -9.67
CA PRO A 83 5.26 -6.38 -9.13
C PRO A 83 5.42 -5.06 -9.87
N ARG A 84 6.61 -4.78 -10.39
CA ARG A 84 6.88 -3.57 -11.17
C ARG A 84 6.54 -3.73 -12.65
N THR A 85 6.90 -4.87 -13.23
CA THR A 85 6.74 -5.08 -14.68
C THR A 85 5.32 -5.46 -15.07
N ASN A 86 4.60 -6.09 -14.17
CA ASN A 86 3.21 -6.50 -14.39
C ASN A 86 2.41 -6.33 -13.09
N PRO A 87 2.11 -5.08 -12.66
CA PRO A 87 1.41 -4.83 -11.40
C PRO A 87 0.06 -5.52 -11.31
N LEU A 88 -0.32 -5.84 -10.10
CA LEU A 88 -1.64 -6.44 -9.82
C LEU A 88 -2.81 -5.54 -10.21
#